data_2e081fcaed7f37958feecb084e382ef8
#
_entry.id   2e081fcaed7f37958feecb084e382ef8
#
_cell.length_a   1.000
_cell.length_b   1.000
_cell.length_c   1.000
_cell.angle_alpha   90.00
_cell.angle_beta   90.00
_cell.angle_gamma   90.00
#
_symmetry.space_group_name_H-M   'P 1'
#
loop_
_entity.id
_entity.type
_entity.pdbx_description
1 polymer ?
#
loop_
_entity_poly.entity_id
_entity_poly.type
_entity_poly.pdbx_seq_one_letter_code
_entity_poly.pdbx_strand_id
1 'polypeptide(L)'
;AQGVEGSSIYLAAGERIPLRDLVYGLMLRSGNDAAVAISCFVDRSTEEFVHRMNERIREMGAMDTNYVNPNGLFDENHYTTTYDMAIIAREAMKNPEFREIVGSKSWVANRGEGKYNHFYNKNKVVFEYPGGTGIKIGYTKRSGRTLVASAERDGMELICVVMNAPDWFNDSYKLMDHVFDSFQMNKIFEASKILKAIPVKNGDKGHVFVGLGSSILMPARKGEILKLEVVYRLPVSVQPPVRRWQEAGSIELYGNGEYLCSYPLYYLEDIDRSMSASSQ
;
A
#
# COMPACT_ATOMS: atom_id res chain seq x y z
N ALA A 1 20.54 13.80 -14.90
CA ALA A 1 20.12 12.38 -14.99
C ALA A 1 20.91 11.60 -16.06
N GLN A 2 21.38 12.26 -17.14
CA GLN A 2 22.20 11.57 -18.15
C GLN A 2 23.54 11.09 -17.55
N GLY A 3 23.95 9.83 -17.86
CA GLY A 3 25.25 9.29 -17.42
C GLY A 3 25.31 8.80 -15.98
N VAL A 4 24.16 8.67 -15.31
CA VAL A 4 24.11 8.07 -13.97
C VAL A 4 24.53 6.59 -14.06
N GLU A 5 25.42 6.17 -13.15
CA GLU A 5 25.96 4.82 -13.10
C GLU A 5 24.86 3.75 -12.89
N GLY A 6 25.09 2.55 -13.42
CA GLY A 6 24.26 1.37 -13.22
C GLY A 6 23.16 1.18 -14.26
N SER A 7 22.00 0.64 -13.84
CA SER A 7 20.88 0.40 -14.76
C SER A 7 20.31 1.71 -15.28
N SER A 8 20.00 1.77 -16.57
CA SER A 8 19.54 2.99 -17.25
C SER A 8 18.41 2.69 -18.23
N ILE A 9 17.55 3.66 -18.45
CA ILE A 9 16.62 3.72 -19.60
C ILE A 9 17.18 4.61 -20.73
N TYR A 10 18.42 5.08 -20.56
CA TYR A 10 19.19 5.87 -21.53
C TYR A 10 18.52 7.21 -21.86
N LEU A 11 18.24 8.00 -20.81
CA LEU A 11 17.75 9.37 -20.96
C LEU A 11 18.78 10.27 -21.64
N ALA A 12 18.32 11.06 -22.60
CA ALA A 12 19.15 12.07 -23.27
C ALA A 12 18.96 13.45 -22.64
N ALA A 13 19.98 14.30 -22.73
CA ALA A 13 19.87 15.69 -22.28
C ALA A 13 18.80 16.44 -23.10
N GLY A 14 17.94 17.19 -22.40
CA GLY A 14 16.83 17.94 -23.02
C GLY A 14 15.66 17.09 -23.50
N GLU A 15 15.68 15.76 -23.27
CA GLU A 15 14.56 14.88 -23.61
C GLU A 15 13.31 15.22 -22.80
N ARG A 16 12.16 15.25 -23.46
CA ARG A 16 10.85 15.38 -22.83
C ARG A 16 10.19 14.00 -22.78
N ILE A 17 9.89 13.52 -21.60
CA ILE A 17 9.27 12.21 -21.36
C ILE A 17 8.15 12.36 -20.32
N PRO A 18 6.98 11.71 -20.50
CA PRO A 18 5.94 11.70 -19.49
C PRO A 18 6.45 11.13 -18.15
N LEU A 19 6.02 11.75 -17.04
CA LEU A 19 6.38 11.26 -15.70
C LEU A 19 6.00 9.79 -15.50
N ARG A 20 4.84 9.38 -16.02
CA ARG A 20 4.40 7.98 -15.97
C ARG A 20 5.42 7.04 -16.63
N ASP A 21 5.95 7.40 -17.79
CA ASP A 21 6.97 6.59 -18.50
C ASP A 21 8.28 6.52 -17.72
N LEU A 22 8.67 7.62 -17.04
CA LEU A 22 9.82 7.62 -16.13
C LEU A 22 9.63 6.64 -14.96
N VAL A 23 8.43 6.63 -14.34
CA VAL A 23 8.13 5.72 -13.23
C VAL A 23 8.13 4.27 -13.70
N TYR A 24 7.56 3.97 -14.86
CA TYR A 24 7.69 2.63 -15.46
C TYR A 24 9.15 2.24 -15.73
N GLY A 25 9.95 3.15 -16.27
CA GLY A 25 11.38 2.94 -16.50
C GLY A 25 12.14 2.67 -15.18
N LEU A 26 11.83 3.44 -14.13
CA LEU A 26 12.37 3.23 -12.78
C LEU A 26 12.00 1.85 -12.23
N MET A 27 10.72 1.50 -12.25
CA MET A 27 10.25 0.29 -11.58
C MET A 27 10.57 -0.98 -12.36
N LEU A 28 10.34 -1.02 -13.67
CA LEU A 28 10.52 -2.22 -14.49
C LEU A 28 11.99 -2.45 -14.89
N ARG A 29 12.73 -1.37 -15.15
CA ARG A 29 14.13 -1.45 -15.63
C ARG A 29 15.16 -1.10 -14.57
N SER A 30 14.73 -0.59 -13.41
CA SER A 30 15.62 -0.04 -12.38
C SER A 30 16.46 1.12 -12.92
N GLY A 31 15.87 2.01 -13.73
CA GLY A 31 16.59 3.12 -14.33
C GLY A 31 17.05 4.13 -13.29
N ASN A 32 18.36 4.17 -13.00
CA ASN A 32 18.94 5.13 -12.09
C ASN A 32 18.82 6.57 -12.62
N ASP A 33 18.96 6.72 -13.93
CA ASP A 33 18.71 7.98 -14.65
C ASP A 33 17.27 8.46 -14.52
N ALA A 34 16.30 7.54 -14.55
CA ALA A 34 14.90 7.85 -14.30
C ALA A 34 14.67 8.30 -12.85
N ALA A 35 15.28 7.65 -11.85
CA ALA A 35 15.18 8.06 -10.45
C ALA A 35 15.70 9.47 -10.22
N VAL A 36 16.88 9.79 -10.77
CA VAL A 36 17.47 11.14 -10.70
C VAL A 36 16.63 12.18 -11.45
N ALA A 37 16.07 11.82 -12.62
CA ALA A 37 15.20 12.72 -13.36
C ALA A 37 13.92 13.06 -12.59
N ILE A 38 13.29 12.05 -11.96
CA ILE A 38 12.10 12.22 -11.13
C ILE A 38 12.41 13.11 -9.92
N SER A 39 13.52 12.84 -9.20
CA SER A 39 13.90 13.61 -8.02
C SER A 39 14.11 15.10 -8.33
N CYS A 40 14.85 15.40 -9.40
CA CYS A 40 15.06 16.78 -9.84
C CYS A 40 13.80 17.47 -10.37
N PHE A 41 12.84 16.72 -10.89
CA PHE A 41 11.55 17.27 -11.34
C PHE A 41 10.64 17.62 -10.16
N VAL A 42 10.62 16.79 -9.12
CA VAL A 42 9.73 16.94 -7.96
C VAL A 42 10.26 18.02 -7.01
N ASP A 43 11.55 18.00 -6.66
CA ASP A 43 12.15 18.83 -5.62
C ASP A 43 13.32 19.70 -6.10
N ARG A 44 13.52 19.82 -7.41
CA ARG A 44 14.57 20.62 -8.05
C ARG A 44 16.00 20.09 -7.83
N SER A 45 16.25 19.30 -6.79
CA SER A 45 17.54 18.65 -6.52
C SER A 45 17.34 17.22 -5.99
N THR A 46 18.39 16.40 -6.09
CA THR A 46 18.41 15.07 -5.50
C THR A 46 18.46 15.12 -3.98
N GLU A 47 19.12 16.12 -3.43
CA GLU A 47 19.31 16.32 -1.99
C GLU A 47 17.97 16.65 -1.30
N GLU A 48 17.21 17.58 -1.87
CA GLU A 48 15.88 17.94 -1.35
C GLU A 48 14.92 16.76 -1.43
N PHE A 49 14.96 16.01 -2.54
CA PHE A 49 14.15 14.81 -2.70
C PHE A 49 14.50 13.71 -1.68
N VAL A 50 15.80 13.48 -1.45
CA VAL A 50 16.27 12.52 -0.44
C VAL A 50 15.86 12.94 0.98
N HIS A 51 15.91 14.23 1.29
CA HIS A 51 15.38 14.74 2.56
C HIS A 51 13.90 14.38 2.72
N ARG A 52 13.09 14.66 1.71
CA ARG A 52 11.65 14.29 1.68
C ARG A 52 11.44 12.78 1.77
N MET A 53 12.25 11.95 1.10
CA MET A 53 12.18 10.50 1.24
C MET A 53 12.37 10.09 2.71
N ASN A 54 13.38 10.64 3.38
CA ASN A 54 13.68 10.32 4.78
C ASN A 54 12.60 10.82 5.75
N GLU A 55 12.00 11.98 5.51
CA GLU A 55 10.83 12.44 6.27
C GLU A 55 9.66 11.47 6.10
N ARG A 56 9.34 11.10 4.87
CA ARG A 56 8.21 10.23 4.56
C ARG A 56 8.32 8.85 5.19
N ILE A 57 9.50 8.22 5.18
CA ILE A 57 9.67 6.90 5.80
C ILE A 57 9.54 6.95 7.33
N ARG A 58 9.97 8.04 7.99
CA ARG A 58 9.75 8.23 9.42
C ARG A 58 8.26 8.36 9.76
N GLU A 59 7.49 9.10 8.95
CA GLU A 59 6.02 9.17 9.10
C GLU A 59 5.35 7.80 8.99
N MET A 60 5.90 6.90 8.16
CA MET A 60 5.43 5.52 8.02
C MET A 60 5.84 4.62 9.19
N GLY A 61 6.75 5.05 10.05
CA GLY A 61 7.30 4.26 11.15
C GLY A 61 8.51 3.39 10.77
N ALA A 62 9.13 3.60 9.60
CA ALA A 62 10.36 2.92 9.17
C ALA A 62 11.57 3.66 9.77
N MET A 63 11.91 3.34 11.00
CA MET A 63 12.85 4.11 11.81
C MET A 63 14.32 3.69 11.65
N ASP A 64 14.57 2.48 11.11
CA ASP A 64 15.90 1.91 10.88
C ASP A 64 16.31 2.00 9.41
N THR A 65 15.83 3.06 8.72
CA THR A 65 16.12 3.32 7.30
C THR A 65 16.65 4.73 7.11
N ASN A 66 17.69 4.84 6.27
CA ASN A 66 18.21 6.13 5.82
C ASN A 66 18.59 6.07 4.35
N TYR A 67 18.06 6.99 3.56
CA TYR A 67 18.39 7.18 2.16
C TYR A 67 19.39 8.33 1.99
N VAL A 68 20.35 8.19 1.06
CA VAL A 68 21.31 9.24 0.68
C VAL A 68 21.28 9.55 -0.82
N ASN A 69 20.57 8.74 -1.59
CA ASN A 69 20.33 8.97 -3.02
C ASN A 69 18.98 8.37 -3.44
N PRO A 70 18.37 8.83 -4.57
CA PRO A 70 17.06 8.37 -4.99
C PRO A 70 17.06 7.05 -5.77
N ASN A 71 18.23 6.53 -6.14
CA ASN A 71 18.39 5.40 -7.06
C ASN A 71 18.93 4.12 -6.42
N GLY A 72 19.34 4.18 -5.15
CA GLY A 72 19.77 3.00 -4.40
C GLY A 72 21.20 2.54 -4.72
N LEU A 73 22.06 3.38 -5.27
CA LEU A 73 23.49 3.11 -5.35
C LEU A 73 24.09 3.06 -3.95
N PHE A 74 25.10 2.21 -3.79
CA PHE A 74 25.72 1.96 -2.50
C PHE A 74 26.36 3.22 -1.91
N ASP A 75 26.06 3.45 -0.64
CA ASP A 75 26.74 4.37 0.26
C ASP A 75 26.66 3.76 1.66
N GLU A 76 27.66 3.99 2.51
CA GLU A 76 27.70 3.43 3.88
C GLU A 76 26.55 3.93 4.76
N ASN A 77 26.06 5.13 4.47
CA ASN A 77 24.91 5.73 5.15
C ASN A 77 23.56 5.40 4.48
N HIS A 78 23.53 4.60 3.39
CA HIS A 78 22.32 4.17 2.71
C HIS A 78 21.95 2.77 3.19
N TYR A 79 21.07 2.69 4.18
CA TYR A 79 20.72 1.43 4.83
C TYR A 79 19.22 1.31 5.10
N THR A 80 18.78 0.08 5.30
CA THR A 80 17.42 -0.26 5.69
C THR A 80 17.39 -1.65 6.35
N THR A 81 16.22 -2.04 6.86
CA THR A 81 15.94 -3.40 7.34
C THR A 81 14.86 -4.07 6.49
N THR A 82 14.73 -5.40 6.58
CA THR A 82 13.63 -6.13 5.92
C THR A 82 12.27 -5.69 6.45
N TYR A 83 12.18 -5.37 7.73
CA TYR A 83 10.96 -4.89 8.38
C TYR A 83 10.53 -3.52 7.85
N ASP A 84 11.44 -2.56 7.81
CA ASP A 84 11.16 -1.22 7.30
C ASP A 84 10.76 -1.24 5.82
N MET A 85 11.46 -2.05 5.02
CA MET A 85 11.10 -2.21 3.61
C MET A 85 9.72 -2.84 3.43
N ALA A 86 9.28 -3.73 4.33
CA ALA A 86 7.93 -4.26 4.32
C ALA A 86 6.88 -3.18 4.67
N ILE A 87 7.18 -2.29 5.64
CA ILE A 87 6.32 -1.14 5.98
C ILE A 87 6.19 -0.21 4.78
N ILE A 88 7.31 0.19 4.16
CA ILE A 88 7.35 1.08 2.99
C ILE A 88 6.58 0.46 1.81
N ALA A 89 6.83 -0.83 1.53
CA ALA A 89 6.15 -1.55 0.47
C ALA A 89 4.63 -1.64 0.71
N ARG A 90 4.21 -1.93 1.94
CA ARG A 90 2.79 -1.97 2.33
C ARG A 90 2.10 -0.63 2.10
N GLU A 91 2.77 0.47 2.45
CA GLU A 91 2.21 1.80 2.22
C GLU A 91 2.12 2.13 0.71
N ALA A 92 3.18 1.82 -0.04
CA ALA A 92 3.20 2.03 -1.49
C ALA A 92 2.11 1.21 -2.22
N MET A 93 1.88 -0.03 -1.80
CA MET A 93 0.87 -0.93 -2.37
C MET A 93 -0.58 -0.48 -2.10
N LYS A 94 -0.83 0.51 -1.22
CA LYS A 94 -2.15 1.14 -1.09
C LYS A 94 -2.50 2.03 -2.29
N ASN A 95 -1.49 2.51 -3.03
CA ASN A 95 -1.71 3.32 -4.23
C ASN A 95 -2.01 2.42 -5.44
N PRO A 96 -3.19 2.54 -6.07
CA PRO A 96 -3.58 1.69 -7.20
C PRO A 96 -2.70 1.87 -8.43
N GLU A 97 -2.19 3.09 -8.70
CA GLU A 97 -1.27 3.33 -9.82
C GLU A 97 0.08 2.64 -9.57
N PHE A 98 0.59 2.68 -8.33
CA PHE A 98 1.81 1.95 -7.98
C PHE A 98 1.64 0.44 -8.17
N ARG A 99 0.51 -0.13 -7.72
CA ARG A 99 0.17 -1.56 -7.92
C ARG A 99 0.17 -1.92 -9.41
N GLU A 100 -0.48 -1.11 -10.24
CA GLU A 100 -0.52 -1.30 -11.70
C GLU A 100 0.89 -1.33 -12.29
N ILE A 101 1.72 -0.35 -11.93
CA ILE A 101 3.07 -0.21 -12.47
C ILE A 101 3.95 -1.40 -12.08
N VAL A 102 4.02 -1.76 -10.79
CA VAL A 102 4.92 -2.82 -10.32
C VAL A 102 4.46 -4.21 -10.75
N GLY A 103 3.16 -4.41 -10.94
CA GLY A 103 2.55 -5.64 -11.45
C GLY A 103 2.62 -5.79 -12.97
N SER A 104 2.98 -4.73 -13.69
CA SER A 104 3.06 -4.76 -15.15
C SER A 104 4.23 -5.61 -15.63
N LYS A 105 3.98 -6.48 -16.61
CA LYS A 105 4.99 -7.33 -17.26
C LYS A 105 5.89 -6.54 -18.23
N SER A 106 5.31 -5.53 -18.88
CA SER A 106 6.02 -4.64 -19.80
C SER A 106 5.29 -3.32 -19.94
N TRP A 107 5.99 -2.32 -20.46
CA TRP A 107 5.45 -1.01 -20.80
C TRP A 107 6.10 -0.49 -22.08
N VAL A 108 5.35 0.23 -22.90
CA VAL A 108 5.87 0.92 -24.08
C VAL A 108 5.82 2.42 -23.83
N ALA A 109 6.98 3.03 -23.63
CA ALA A 109 7.12 4.45 -23.36
C ALA A 109 6.97 5.30 -24.63
N ASN A 110 6.40 6.47 -24.51
CA ASN A 110 6.25 7.42 -25.61
C ASN A 110 7.46 8.40 -25.66
N ARG A 111 8.57 7.97 -26.25
CA ARG A 111 9.83 8.73 -26.31
C ARG A 111 10.29 9.06 -27.74
N GLY A 112 9.50 8.69 -28.76
CA GLY A 112 9.84 8.82 -30.16
C GLY A 112 10.66 7.63 -30.72
N GLU A 113 10.90 7.69 -32.03
CA GLU A 113 11.62 6.63 -32.75
C GLU A 113 13.10 6.56 -32.34
N GLY A 114 13.66 5.35 -32.42
CA GLY A 114 15.08 5.09 -32.13
C GLY A 114 15.47 5.13 -30.66
N LYS A 115 14.50 5.36 -29.76
CA LYS A 115 14.73 5.33 -28.32
C LYS A 115 14.46 3.95 -27.73
N TYR A 116 14.99 3.72 -26.51
CA TYR A 116 14.67 2.52 -25.73
C TYR A 116 13.27 2.68 -25.11
N ASN A 117 12.25 2.20 -25.81
CA ASN A 117 10.84 2.40 -25.45
C ASN A 117 10.20 1.19 -24.78
N HIS A 118 10.70 -0.02 -25.02
CA HIS A 118 10.11 -1.25 -24.50
C HIS A 118 10.74 -1.63 -23.16
N PHE A 119 10.01 -1.42 -22.07
CA PHE A 119 10.44 -1.75 -20.71
C PHE A 119 9.84 -3.09 -20.27
N TYR A 120 10.62 -4.16 -20.30
CA TYR A 120 10.24 -5.45 -19.74
C TYR A 120 10.61 -5.50 -18.25
N ASN A 121 9.68 -5.95 -17.42
CA ASN A 121 9.92 -6.07 -16.00
C ASN A 121 11.02 -7.11 -15.73
N LYS A 122 12.01 -6.73 -14.92
CA LYS A 122 13.08 -7.64 -14.48
C LYS A 122 12.66 -8.52 -13.30
N ASN A 123 11.53 -8.18 -12.63
CA ASN A 123 11.03 -8.92 -11.51
C ASN A 123 10.28 -10.16 -11.98
N LYS A 124 10.84 -11.34 -11.74
CA LYS A 124 10.27 -12.62 -12.16
C LYS A 124 8.97 -12.97 -11.42
N VAL A 125 8.73 -12.39 -10.22
CA VAL A 125 7.53 -12.65 -9.42
C VAL A 125 6.25 -12.47 -10.25
N VAL A 126 6.17 -11.41 -11.08
CA VAL A 126 5.00 -11.11 -11.91
C VAL A 126 4.77 -12.09 -13.07
N PHE A 127 5.76 -12.94 -13.37
CA PHE A 127 5.69 -13.93 -14.44
C PHE A 127 5.55 -15.36 -13.93
N GLU A 128 6.29 -15.69 -12.87
CA GLU A 128 6.55 -17.06 -12.44
C GLU A 128 5.76 -17.46 -11.19
N TYR A 129 5.44 -16.48 -10.30
CA TYR A 129 4.78 -16.82 -9.04
C TYR A 129 3.26 -16.69 -9.12
N PRO A 130 2.49 -17.74 -8.77
CA PRO A 130 1.02 -17.67 -8.79
C PRO A 130 0.47 -16.55 -7.90
N GLY A 131 -0.29 -15.62 -8.50
CA GLY A 131 -0.79 -14.44 -7.81
C GLY A 131 0.24 -13.32 -7.62
N GLY A 132 1.43 -13.41 -8.24
CA GLY A 132 2.50 -12.41 -8.12
C GLY A 132 2.10 -11.02 -8.61
N THR A 133 2.19 -10.00 -7.73
CA THR A 133 1.77 -8.61 -7.98
C THR A 133 2.93 -7.61 -8.00
N GLY A 134 4.15 -8.04 -7.73
CA GLY A 134 5.33 -7.15 -7.79
C GLY A 134 6.41 -7.58 -6.80
N ILE A 135 7.26 -6.70 -6.28
CA ILE A 135 7.29 -5.23 -6.39
C ILE A 135 8.62 -4.80 -7.05
N LYS A 136 9.78 -5.06 -6.40
CA LYS A 136 11.06 -4.54 -6.87
C LYS A 136 12.23 -5.45 -6.52
N ILE A 137 13.14 -5.60 -7.48
CA ILE A 137 14.44 -6.23 -7.30
C ILE A 137 15.53 -5.17 -7.06
N GLY A 138 16.60 -5.55 -6.37
CA GLY A 138 17.79 -4.74 -6.20
C GLY A 138 19.06 -5.59 -6.18
N TYR A 139 20.15 -5.03 -6.70
CA TYR A 139 21.46 -5.66 -6.63
C TYR A 139 22.56 -4.63 -6.64
N THR A 140 23.48 -4.72 -5.69
CA THR A 140 24.82 -4.13 -5.76
C THR A 140 25.84 -5.17 -5.31
N LYS A 141 27.12 -4.97 -5.67
CA LYS A 141 28.18 -5.90 -5.22
C LYS A 141 28.29 -5.96 -3.69
N ARG A 142 28.00 -4.87 -2.99
CA ARG A 142 28.08 -4.76 -1.54
C ARG A 142 26.84 -5.29 -0.83
N SER A 143 25.65 -4.93 -1.32
CA SER A 143 24.38 -5.30 -0.68
C SER A 143 23.90 -6.73 -1.05
N GLY A 144 24.50 -7.33 -2.07
CA GLY A 144 24.00 -8.60 -2.60
C GLY A 144 22.67 -8.44 -3.32
N ARG A 145 21.96 -9.56 -3.50
CA ARG A 145 20.63 -9.61 -4.13
C ARG A 145 19.54 -9.33 -3.11
N THR A 146 18.65 -8.40 -3.43
CA THR A 146 17.52 -8.00 -2.60
C THR A 146 16.23 -8.06 -3.40
N LEU A 147 15.15 -8.52 -2.78
CA LEU A 147 13.83 -8.59 -3.41
C LEU A 147 12.76 -8.18 -2.41
N VAL A 148 11.90 -7.27 -2.84
CA VAL A 148 10.58 -7.06 -2.27
C VAL A 148 9.59 -7.71 -3.23
N ALA A 149 9.01 -8.84 -2.81
CA ALA A 149 8.00 -9.57 -3.55
C ALA A 149 6.61 -9.31 -2.96
N SER A 150 5.58 -9.34 -3.81
CA SER A 150 4.19 -9.37 -3.36
C SER A 150 3.37 -10.35 -4.20
N ALA A 151 2.37 -10.93 -3.55
CA ALA A 151 1.41 -11.81 -4.20
C ALA A 151 0.06 -11.75 -3.50
N GLU A 152 -1.02 -11.98 -4.24
CA GLU A 152 -2.38 -12.03 -3.73
C GLU A 152 -3.04 -13.37 -4.12
N ARG A 153 -3.60 -14.06 -3.11
CA ARG A 153 -4.39 -15.29 -3.30
C ARG A 153 -5.58 -15.27 -2.34
N ASP A 154 -6.75 -15.58 -2.82
CA ASP A 154 -7.98 -15.70 -2.02
C ASP A 154 -8.26 -14.49 -1.11
N GLY A 155 -7.95 -13.27 -1.61
CA GLY A 155 -8.13 -12.01 -0.89
C GLY A 155 -7.06 -11.74 0.19
N MET A 156 -6.03 -12.57 0.30
CA MET A 156 -4.86 -12.32 1.13
C MET A 156 -3.69 -11.83 0.29
N GLU A 157 -3.24 -10.61 0.56
CA GLU A 157 -2.03 -10.05 -0.04
C GLU A 157 -0.85 -10.20 0.92
N LEU A 158 0.26 -10.72 0.41
CA LEU A 158 1.52 -10.86 1.13
C LEU A 158 2.59 -9.96 0.54
N ILE A 159 3.42 -9.43 1.42
CA ILE A 159 4.69 -8.78 1.08
C ILE A 159 5.81 -9.56 1.74
N CYS A 160 6.78 -10.00 0.94
CA CYS A 160 7.96 -10.71 1.37
C CYS A 160 9.20 -9.91 1.03
N VAL A 161 10.10 -9.70 1.99
CA VAL A 161 11.36 -8.98 1.80
C VAL A 161 12.52 -9.90 2.14
N VAL A 162 13.43 -10.08 1.18
CA VAL A 162 14.70 -10.76 1.39
C VAL A 162 15.86 -9.86 1.00
N MET A 163 16.92 -9.88 1.79
CA MET A 163 18.13 -9.06 1.56
C MET A 163 19.37 -9.94 1.62
N ASN A 164 20.35 -9.65 0.74
CA ASN A 164 21.57 -10.43 0.60
C ASN A 164 21.29 -11.94 0.46
N ALA A 165 20.28 -12.29 -0.34
CA ALA A 165 19.80 -13.65 -0.54
C ALA A 165 20.25 -14.16 -1.92
N PRO A 166 21.24 -15.07 -2.01
CA PRO A 166 21.73 -15.57 -3.29
C PRO A 166 20.62 -16.18 -4.17
N ASP A 167 19.66 -16.88 -3.57
CA ASP A 167 18.51 -17.49 -4.25
C ASP A 167 17.20 -16.73 -4.02
N TRP A 168 17.27 -15.40 -4.06
CA TRP A 168 16.23 -14.43 -3.67
C TRP A 168 14.80 -14.74 -4.14
N PHE A 169 14.62 -15.26 -5.37
CA PHE A 169 13.29 -15.61 -5.88
C PHE A 169 12.76 -16.86 -5.19
N ASN A 170 13.52 -17.96 -5.15
CA ASN A 170 13.08 -19.21 -4.51
C ASN A 170 12.91 -19.04 -3.01
N ASP A 171 13.77 -18.28 -2.35
CA ASP A 171 13.63 -17.97 -0.92
C ASP A 171 12.32 -17.22 -0.65
N SER A 172 12.01 -16.19 -1.48
CA SER A 172 10.74 -15.45 -1.37
C SER A 172 9.54 -16.35 -1.68
N TYR A 173 9.61 -17.21 -2.70
CA TYR A 173 8.51 -18.11 -3.06
C TYR A 173 8.20 -19.09 -1.93
N LYS A 174 9.22 -19.74 -1.35
CA LYS A 174 9.07 -20.63 -0.20
C LYS A 174 8.45 -19.94 1.02
N LEU A 175 8.89 -18.72 1.32
CA LEU A 175 8.33 -17.95 2.43
C LEU A 175 6.85 -17.60 2.19
N MET A 176 6.50 -17.14 0.99
CA MET A 176 5.11 -16.81 0.64
C MET A 176 4.24 -18.06 0.60
N ASP A 177 4.71 -19.17 0.02
CA ASP A 177 3.99 -20.45 0.02
C ASP A 177 3.71 -20.92 1.44
N HIS A 178 4.70 -20.88 2.34
CA HIS A 178 4.51 -21.24 3.74
C HIS A 178 3.38 -20.43 4.40
N VAL A 179 3.29 -19.13 4.10
CA VAL A 179 2.22 -18.29 4.67
C VAL A 179 0.87 -18.61 4.02
N PHE A 180 0.77 -18.71 2.70
CA PHE A 180 -0.47 -19.09 2.01
C PHE A 180 -0.99 -20.47 2.39
N ASP A 181 -0.07 -21.41 2.67
CA ASP A 181 -0.43 -22.76 3.14
C ASP A 181 -0.90 -22.78 4.59
N SER A 182 -0.36 -21.88 5.43
CA SER A 182 -0.61 -21.87 6.87
C SER A 182 -1.77 -20.96 7.28
N PHE A 183 -2.07 -19.92 6.50
CA PHE A 183 -3.05 -18.88 6.84
C PHE A 183 -4.19 -18.82 5.83
N GLN A 184 -5.29 -18.22 6.25
CA GLN A 184 -6.45 -17.90 5.41
C GLN A 184 -7.08 -16.60 5.85
N MET A 185 -7.80 -15.92 4.93
CA MET A 185 -8.61 -14.75 5.29
C MET A 185 -9.96 -15.18 5.85
N ASN A 186 -10.30 -14.69 7.03
CA ASN A 186 -11.58 -14.91 7.67
C ASN A 186 -12.42 -13.63 7.61
N LYS A 187 -13.67 -13.76 7.16
CA LYS A 187 -14.63 -12.66 7.19
C LYS A 187 -15.16 -12.49 8.61
N ILE A 188 -14.78 -11.41 9.28
CA ILE A 188 -15.19 -11.09 10.65
C ILE A 188 -16.54 -10.37 10.65
N PHE A 189 -16.68 -9.37 9.77
CA PHE A 189 -17.94 -8.65 9.57
C PHE A 189 -18.23 -8.49 8.08
N GLU A 190 -19.51 -8.50 7.75
CA GLU A 190 -20.01 -8.32 6.39
C GLU A 190 -20.36 -6.86 6.13
N ALA A 191 -20.06 -6.38 4.91
CA ALA A 191 -20.42 -5.04 4.46
C ALA A 191 -21.94 -4.80 4.58
N SER A 192 -22.31 -3.56 4.89
CA SER A 192 -23.72 -3.10 4.98
C SER A 192 -24.62 -3.86 5.96
N LYS A 193 -24.08 -4.81 6.74
CA LYS A 193 -24.84 -5.44 7.81
C LYS A 193 -25.09 -4.44 8.93
N ILE A 194 -26.31 -4.41 9.46
CA ILE A 194 -26.65 -3.60 10.63
C ILE A 194 -25.85 -4.14 11.83
N LEU A 195 -25.01 -3.29 12.40
CA LEU A 195 -24.20 -3.62 13.57
C LEU A 195 -24.75 -3.02 14.86
N LYS A 196 -25.26 -1.79 14.80
CA LYS A 196 -25.86 -1.07 15.92
C LYS A 196 -27.01 -0.17 15.46
N ALA A 197 -27.83 0.26 16.41
CA ALA A 197 -28.82 1.31 16.25
C ALA A 197 -28.48 2.45 17.22
N ILE A 198 -28.54 3.70 16.75
CA ILE A 198 -28.28 4.91 17.54
C ILE A 198 -29.60 5.67 17.70
N PRO A 199 -29.98 6.05 18.92
CA PRO A 199 -31.17 6.88 19.16
C PRO A 199 -31.10 8.22 18.44
N VAL A 200 -32.22 8.65 17.85
CA VAL A 200 -32.34 9.95 17.18
C VAL A 200 -33.25 10.85 17.98
N LYS A 201 -32.79 12.08 18.25
CA LYS A 201 -33.59 13.13 18.90
C LYS A 201 -34.17 14.07 17.85
N ASN A 202 -35.47 14.34 17.90
CA ASN A 202 -36.17 15.25 17.00
C ASN A 202 -36.12 14.84 15.50
N GLY A 203 -36.02 13.54 15.23
CA GLY A 203 -36.04 12.98 13.88
C GLY A 203 -37.41 12.46 13.48
N ASP A 204 -37.58 12.21 12.17
CA ASP A 204 -38.74 11.52 11.61
C ASP A 204 -38.78 10.03 11.99
N LYS A 205 -37.62 9.49 12.46
CA LYS A 205 -37.48 8.14 13.02
C LYS A 205 -36.80 8.22 14.41
N GLY A 206 -37.14 7.26 15.28
CA GLY A 206 -36.60 7.22 16.64
C GLY A 206 -35.17 6.70 16.76
N HIS A 207 -34.64 6.06 15.73
CA HIS A 207 -33.29 5.55 15.66
C HIS A 207 -32.76 5.53 14.22
N VAL A 208 -31.43 5.43 14.08
CA VAL A 208 -30.73 5.23 12.80
C VAL A 208 -29.80 4.04 12.93
N PHE A 209 -29.75 3.22 11.87
CA PHE A 209 -28.87 2.05 11.82
C PHE A 209 -27.49 2.44 11.33
N VAL A 210 -26.46 1.76 11.88
CA VAL A 210 -25.07 1.92 11.45
C VAL A 210 -24.47 0.58 11.06
N GLY A 211 -23.55 0.62 10.09
CA GLY A 211 -22.82 -0.53 9.56
C GLY A 211 -21.54 -0.14 8.87
N LEU A 212 -20.89 -1.13 8.26
CA LEU A 212 -19.61 -0.98 7.57
C LEU A 212 -19.81 -0.67 6.09
N GLY A 213 -18.91 0.15 5.52
CA GLY A 213 -18.84 0.39 4.08
C GLY A 213 -18.23 -0.79 3.30
N SER A 214 -17.38 -1.58 3.93
CA SER A 214 -16.76 -2.79 3.36
C SER A 214 -16.68 -3.91 4.40
N SER A 215 -16.57 -5.17 3.96
CA SER A 215 -16.37 -6.31 4.86
C SER A 215 -15.02 -6.22 5.54
N ILE A 216 -14.97 -6.61 6.83
CA ILE A 216 -13.70 -6.75 7.57
C ILE A 216 -13.21 -8.18 7.40
N LEU A 217 -12.04 -8.32 6.81
CA LEU A 217 -11.32 -9.57 6.63
C LEU A 217 -10.07 -9.54 7.51
N MET A 218 -9.76 -10.64 8.18
CA MET A 218 -8.55 -10.78 9.00
C MET A 218 -7.85 -12.10 8.71
N PRO A 219 -6.52 -12.10 8.57
CA PRO A 219 -5.76 -13.34 8.43
C PRO A 219 -5.73 -14.08 9.76
N ALA A 220 -5.87 -15.41 9.70
CA ALA A 220 -5.64 -16.31 10.82
C ALA A 220 -5.04 -17.62 10.32
N ARG A 221 -4.42 -18.39 11.20
CA ARG A 221 -3.98 -19.74 10.85
C ARG A 221 -5.18 -20.61 10.46
N LYS A 222 -4.99 -21.50 9.51
CA LYS A 222 -6.04 -22.44 9.10
C LYS A 222 -6.48 -23.28 10.30
N GLY A 223 -7.79 -23.28 10.58
CA GLY A 223 -8.37 -23.97 11.74
C GLY A 223 -8.31 -23.19 13.06
N GLU A 224 -7.72 -21.98 13.08
CA GLU A 224 -7.72 -21.11 14.25
C GLU A 224 -9.05 -20.37 14.37
N ILE A 225 -9.58 -20.32 15.61
CA ILE A 225 -10.74 -19.49 15.95
C ILE A 225 -10.23 -18.18 16.53
N LEU A 226 -10.42 -17.08 15.79
CA LEU A 226 -10.07 -15.76 16.27
C LEU A 226 -10.96 -15.33 17.45
N LYS A 227 -10.34 -15.07 18.60
CA LYS A 227 -11.00 -14.48 19.76
C LYS A 227 -10.82 -12.97 19.71
N LEU A 228 -11.84 -12.26 19.25
CA LEU A 228 -11.82 -10.82 19.10
C LEU A 228 -12.75 -10.14 20.10
N GLU A 229 -12.24 -9.12 20.77
CA GLU A 229 -13.04 -8.15 21.49
C GLU A 229 -13.39 -7.00 20.53
N VAL A 230 -14.65 -6.56 20.61
CA VAL A 230 -15.20 -5.55 19.69
C VAL A 230 -15.68 -4.37 20.49
N VAL A 231 -15.09 -3.20 20.22
CA VAL A 231 -15.47 -1.93 20.86
C VAL A 231 -16.07 -0.98 19.83
N TYR A 232 -17.26 -0.47 20.11
CA TYR A 232 -17.94 0.51 19.27
C TYR A 232 -17.70 1.92 19.83
N ARG A 233 -17.15 2.82 19.01
CA ARG A 233 -17.00 4.25 19.32
C ARG A 233 -18.10 5.00 18.58
N LEU A 234 -19.26 5.09 19.18
CA LEU A 234 -20.45 5.69 18.59
C LEU A 234 -21.04 6.76 19.54
N PRO A 235 -21.71 7.79 19.02
CA PRO A 235 -22.42 8.75 19.84
C PRO A 235 -23.61 8.08 20.56
N VAL A 236 -23.92 8.53 21.77
CA VAL A 236 -25.06 8.03 22.55
C VAL A 236 -26.40 8.33 21.85
N SER A 237 -26.48 9.46 21.17
CA SER A 237 -27.63 9.85 20.34
C SER A 237 -27.20 10.85 19.27
N VAL A 238 -28.01 11.00 18.21
CA VAL A 238 -27.78 11.96 17.14
C VAL A 238 -28.98 12.86 16.91
N GLN A 239 -28.75 14.01 16.27
CA GLN A 239 -29.79 14.92 15.80
C GLN A 239 -29.81 15.00 14.29
N PRO A 240 -30.98 15.09 13.65
CA PRO A 240 -31.09 15.28 12.21
C PRO A 240 -30.60 16.67 11.76
N PRO A 241 -30.19 16.82 10.47
CA PRO A 241 -30.23 15.77 9.46
C PRO A 241 -29.06 14.79 9.57
N VAL A 242 -29.31 13.50 9.35
CA VAL A 242 -28.32 12.46 9.21
C VAL A 242 -28.40 11.94 7.78
N ARG A 243 -27.27 11.67 7.14
CA ARG A 243 -27.23 11.23 5.76
C ARG A 243 -26.60 9.85 5.64
N ARG A 244 -27.21 9.02 4.78
CA ARG A 244 -26.66 7.71 4.43
C ARG A 244 -25.22 7.84 3.95
N TRP A 245 -24.35 6.93 4.41
CA TRP A 245 -22.89 6.93 4.17
C TRP A 245 -22.10 8.07 4.81
N GLN A 246 -22.74 8.92 5.60
CA GLN A 246 -22.02 9.82 6.52
C GLN A 246 -21.40 8.97 7.64
N GLU A 247 -20.18 9.29 8.02
CA GLU A 247 -19.49 8.59 9.12
C GLU A 247 -20.22 8.83 10.45
N ALA A 248 -20.44 7.74 11.19
CA ALA A 248 -21.16 7.72 12.47
C ALA A 248 -20.21 7.53 13.66
N GLY A 249 -19.02 7.03 13.41
CA GLY A 249 -18.02 6.65 14.40
C GLY A 249 -17.18 5.49 13.91
N SER A 250 -16.70 4.63 14.81
CA SER A 250 -15.82 3.52 14.46
C SER A 250 -16.11 2.24 15.25
N ILE A 251 -15.62 1.13 14.69
CA ILE A 251 -15.49 -0.17 15.36
C ILE A 251 -14.00 -0.47 15.54
N GLU A 252 -13.59 -0.79 16.74
CA GLU A 252 -12.23 -1.17 17.10
C GLU A 252 -12.20 -2.66 17.39
N LEU A 253 -11.18 -3.35 16.89
CA LEU A 253 -10.95 -4.78 17.13
C LEU A 253 -9.70 -4.97 17.97
N TYR A 254 -9.83 -5.82 18.98
CA TYR A 254 -8.74 -6.20 19.88
C TYR A 254 -8.59 -7.71 19.88
N GLY A 255 -7.35 -8.19 19.93
CA GLY A 255 -7.00 -9.60 20.09
C GLY A 255 -6.14 -9.79 21.34
N ASN A 256 -6.53 -10.67 22.25
CA ASN A 256 -5.81 -10.89 23.52
C ASN A 256 -5.55 -9.60 24.34
N GLY A 257 -6.48 -8.63 24.25
CA GLY A 257 -6.37 -7.33 24.92
C GLY A 257 -5.51 -6.29 24.20
N GLU A 258 -4.88 -6.64 23.07
CA GLU A 258 -4.09 -5.72 22.26
C GLU A 258 -4.93 -5.13 21.11
N TYR A 259 -4.80 -3.82 20.87
CA TYR A 259 -5.43 -3.15 19.73
C TYR A 259 -4.87 -3.68 18.41
N LEU A 260 -5.77 -4.09 17.51
CA LEU A 260 -5.41 -4.60 16.18
C LEU A 260 -5.67 -3.56 15.08
N CYS A 261 -6.92 -3.06 15.01
CA CYS A 261 -7.31 -2.13 13.95
C CYS A 261 -8.64 -1.43 14.29
N SER A 262 -8.94 -0.38 13.51
CA SER A 262 -10.22 0.34 13.56
C SER A 262 -10.76 0.54 12.16
N TYR A 263 -12.09 0.50 12.04
CA TYR A 263 -12.80 0.75 10.79
C TYR A 263 -13.92 1.76 11.01
N PRO A 264 -14.18 2.67 10.05
CA PRO A 264 -15.26 3.62 10.15
C PRO A 264 -16.62 2.91 10.04
N LEU A 265 -17.58 3.40 10.81
CA LEU A 265 -18.99 3.02 10.73
C LEU A 265 -19.78 4.16 10.09
N TYR A 266 -20.75 3.80 9.28
CA TYR A 266 -21.55 4.74 8.51
C TYR A 266 -23.02 4.58 8.83
N TYR A 267 -23.78 5.68 8.76
CA TYR A 267 -25.25 5.60 8.77
C TYR A 267 -25.73 4.89 7.51
N LEU A 268 -26.69 3.99 7.66
CA LEU A 268 -27.22 3.16 6.58
C LEU A 268 -28.48 3.75 5.91
N GLU A 269 -29.01 4.85 6.46
CA GLU A 269 -30.22 5.51 5.99
C GLU A 269 -30.18 7.01 6.25
N ASP A 270 -31.07 7.75 5.58
CA ASP A 270 -31.29 9.18 5.84
C ASP A 270 -32.30 9.36 6.97
N ILE A 271 -32.10 10.37 7.81
CA ILE A 271 -33.03 10.81 8.84
C ILE A 271 -33.21 12.32 8.71
N ASP A 272 -34.42 12.77 8.54
CA ASP A 272 -34.78 14.17 8.50
C ASP A 272 -35.41 14.64 9.84
N ARG A 273 -35.54 15.96 10.00
CA ARG A 273 -36.20 16.52 11.19
C ARG A 273 -37.67 16.16 11.19
N SER A 274 -38.22 15.81 12.36
CA SER A 274 -39.65 15.62 12.53
C SER A 274 -40.41 16.92 12.27
N MET A 275 -41.48 16.90 11.47
CA MET A 275 -42.29 18.08 11.22
C MET A 275 -42.99 18.63 12.47
N SER A 276 -43.13 17.82 13.54
CA SER A 276 -43.68 18.27 14.82
C SER A 276 -42.77 19.13 15.67
N ALA A 277 -41.48 19.24 15.35
CA ALA A 277 -40.50 20.03 16.08
C ALA A 277 -40.39 21.51 15.60
N SER A 278 -41.17 21.90 14.59
CA SER A 278 -41.13 23.26 14.02
C SER A 278 -42.15 24.23 14.61
N SER A 279 -42.84 23.85 15.68
CA SER A 279 -43.86 24.67 16.36
C SER A 279 -43.68 24.72 17.86
N GLN A 280 -42.53 25.22 18.31
CA GLN A 280 -42.33 25.76 19.69
C GLN A 280 -41.26 26.84 19.68
#